data_d29f0b4c7ceded3299071462fcae2a8c
#
_entry.id   d29f0b4c7ceded3299071462fcae2a8c
#
_cell.length_a   1.000
_cell.length_b   1.000
_cell.length_c   1.000
_cell.angle_alpha   90.00
_cell.angle_beta   90.00
_cell.angle_gamma   90.00
#
_symmetry.space_group_name_H-M   'P 1'
#
loop_
_entity.id
_entity.type
_entity.pdbx_description
1 polymer ?
#
loop_
_entity_poly.entity_id
_entity_poly.type
_entity_poly.pdbx_seq_one_letter_code
_entity_poly.pdbx_strand_id
1 'polypeptide(L)'
;MTCQERGASRALADFIAKTIFEDLPTDVVKKTKMLTLDTIGAALGGYLTDIGAICLGIAKTLGGNPESTIIGSGEKTSCVNAAFANAKMANALDCDDVFYNGAHFASPTIGAALALGERLKASGKDILTAIALGYDATARVGISAIRSREALPSFSWHIVGSAVASAKLLGLDQLGILNTLGIGCANAPITCLRKSWPDTMVKYGDMGVMAYQGILSALLAKMGHTGSKDILEGENGFWRYIGAEKCDYNTLLNELGKKWYVMDSSMKLYPACRWMHAPLDLFAEVVKDNKLKPEDIKKVVVRVHRRAVEIGSIYEPKDWLTAQVSIPYNIALIAFGIPPSSEWQAPEQYTNREILKFHTKVKVEEDPNSVKILSLSEQPSYGFKKASVSLEVTTNDKVINRRAEYAKGDPWLPETEITYEELKIKFRSFASKIAGPSLRWRERIEQIIEQTFNMESVENVAEVMELLSP
;
A
#
# COMPACT_ATOMS: atom_id res chain seq x y z
N MET A 1 22.89 -23.81 13.22
CA MET A 1 22.85 -22.57 12.42
C MET A 1 23.90 -22.63 11.33
N THR A 2 23.50 -22.54 10.09
CA THR A 2 24.40 -22.40 8.93
C THR A 2 25.12 -21.05 8.98
N CYS A 3 26.17 -20.87 8.17
CA CYS A 3 26.88 -19.59 8.09
C CYS A 3 25.96 -18.42 7.65
N GLN A 4 24.90 -18.71 6.87
CA GLN A 4 23.87 -17.75 6.44
C GLN A 4 22.89 -17.38 7.55
N GLU A 5 22.62 -18.29 8.48
CA GLU A 5 21.80 -18.01 9.66
C GLU A 5 22.54 -17.10 10.66
N ARG A 6 23.88 -17.08 10.61
CA ARG A 6 24.71 -16.18 11.42
C ARG A 6 25.09 -14.98 10.58
N GLY A 7 24.45 -13.86 10.79
CA GLY A 7 24.81 -12.60 10.15
C GLY A 7 23.85 -12.12 9.06
N ALA A 8 22.60 -12.61 9.04
CA ALA A 8 21.60 -12.16 8.11
C ALA A 8 21.29 -10.66 8.25
N SER A 9 21.14 -10.17 9.48
CA SER A 9 20.97 -8.74 9.76
C SER A 9 22.16 -7.92 9.25
N ARG A 10 23.38 -8.44 9.46
CA ARG A 10 24.62 -7.77 9.03
C ARG A 10 24.72 -7.73 7.50
N ALA A 11 24.39 -8.83 6.81
CA ALA A 11 24.43 -8.90 5.35
C ALA A 11 23.42 -7.92 4.72
N LEU A 12 22.20 -7.88 5.26
CA LEU A 12 21.18 -6.93 4.81
C LEU A 12 21.61 -5.48 5.08
N ALA A 13 22.14 -5.18 6.25
CA ALA A 13 22.61 -3.84 6.61
C ALA A 13 23.81 -3.39 5.76
N ASP A 14 24.73 -4.30 5.42
CA ASP A 14 25.87 -4.03 4.53
C ASP A 14 25.39 -3.69 3.12
N PHE A 15 24.45 -4.46 2.58
CA PHE A 15 23.84 -4.19 1.30
C PHE A 15 23.16 -2.81 1.27
N ILE A 16 22.32 -2.48 2.27
CA ILE A 16 21.65 -1.20 2.38
C ILE A 16 22.65 -0.04 2.47
N ALA A 17 23.70 -0.18 3.28
CA ALA A 17 24.69 0.88 3.47
C ALA A 17 25.41 1.20 2.16
N LYS A 18 25.84 0.18 1.41
CA LYS A 18 26.66 0.30 0.20
C LYS A 18 25.89 0.72 -1.04
N THR A 19 24.60 0.37 -1.16
CA THR A 19 23.81 0.66 -2.36
C THR A 19 23.62 2.16 -2.55
N ILE A 20 23.95 2.69 -3.72
CA ILE A 20 23.71 4.07 -4.14
C ILE A 20 22.69 4.10 -5.29
N PHE A 21 22.24 5.28 -5.70
CA PHE A 21 21.24 5.43 -6.76
C PHE A 21 21.67 4.76 -8.07
N GLU A 22 22.93 4.89 -8.42
CA GLU A 22 23.52 4.34 -9.65
C GLU A 22 23.53 2.78 -9.68
N ASP A 23 23.36 2.13 -8.55
CA ASP A 23 23.22 0.67 -8.44
C ASP A 23 21.81 0.17 -8.69
N LEU A 24 20.81 1.08 -8.72
CA LEU A 24 19.41 0.71 -8.95
C LEU A 24 19.16 0.41 -10.43
N PRO A 25 18.56 -0.73 -10.78
CA PRO A 25 18.08 -0.98 -12.13
C PRO A 25 17.06 0.06 -12.58
N THR A 26 17.06 0.39 -13.86
CA THR A 26 16.17 1.43 -14.43
C THR A 26 14.68 1.12 -14.22
N ASP A 27 14.29 -0.14 -14.29
CA ASP A 27 12.93 -0.59 -14.05
C ASP A 27 12.52 -0.46 -12.57
N VAL A 28 13.45 -0.70 -11.64
CA VAL A 28 13.27 -0.45 -10.21
C VAL A 28 13.06 1.04 -9.94
N VAL A 29 13.88 1.91 -10.53
CA VAL A 29 13.70 3.37 -10.42
C VAL A 29 12.33 3.79 -10.96
N LYS A 30 11.96 3.28 -12.14
CA LYS A 30 10.65 3.52 -12.76
C LYS A 30 9.50 3.10 -11.84
N LYS A 31 9.54 1.87 -11.31
CA LYS A 31 8.52 1.33 -10.40
C LYS A 31 8.42 2.15 -9.13
N THR A 32 9.56 2.53 -8.54
CA THR A 32 9.61 3.36 -7.32
C THR A 32 8.97 4.73 -7.54
N LYS A 33 9.22 5.39 -8.68
CA LYS A 33 8.55 6.66 -9.04
C LYS A 33 7.04 6.49 -9.17
N MET A 34 6.59 5.42 -9.81
CA MET A 34 5.17 5.12 -9.94
C MET A 34 4.51 4.90 -8.57
N LEU A 35 5.13 4.12 -7.68
CA LEU A 35 4.65 3.90 -6.31
C LEU A 35 4.63 5.19 -5.49
N THR A 36 5.62 6.07 -5.70
CA THR A 36 5.66 7.37 -5.02
C THR A 36 4.46 8.23 -5.43
N LEU A 37 4.19 8.34 -6.73
CA LEU A 37 3.02 9.08 -7.24
C LEU A 37 1.71 8.46 -6.74
N ASP A 38 1.62 7.14 -6.76
CA ASP A 38 0.46 6.38 -6.29
C ASP A 38 0.16 6.66 -4.81
N THR A 39 1.19 6.58 -3.97
CA THR A 39 1.09 6.83 -2.53
C THR A 39 0.71 8.28 -2.22
N ILE A 40 1.30 9.25 -2.92
CA ILE A 40 0.94 10.66 -2.77
C ILE A 40 -0.53 10.87 -3.16
N GLY A 41 -0.97 10.30 -4.28
CA GLY A 41 -2.36 10.38 -4.73
C GLY A 41 -3.33 9.77 -3.72
N ALA A 42 -2.99 8.60 -3.18
CA ALA A 42 -3.78 7.95 -2.12
C ALA A 42 -3.83 8.80 -0.84
N ALA A 43 -2.72 9.47 -0.44
CA ALA A 43 -2.70 10.36 0.70
C ALA A 43 -3.57 11.61 0.50
N LEU A 44 -3.54 12.22 -0.70
CA LEU A 44 -4.42 13.32 -1.06
C LEU A 44 -5.90 12.91 -0.99
N GLY A 45 -6.25 11.72 -1.50
CA GLY A 45 -7.59 11.18 -1.35
C GLY A 45 -7.98 10.92 0.09
N GLY A 46 -7.06 10.35 0.88
CA GLY A 46 -7.25 10.09 2.31
C GLY A 46 -7.39 11.34 3.17
N TYR A 47 -6.79 12.44 2.77
CA TYR A 47 -6.95 13.75 3.43
C TYR A 47 -8.42 14.22 3.44
N LEU A 48 -9.21 13.83 2.44
CA LEU A 48 -10.63 14.17 2.33
C LEU A 48 -11.56 13.31 3.21
N THR A 49 -11.01 12.37 3.96
CA THR A 49 -11.77 11.45 4.84
C THR A 49 -11.68 11.87 6.30
N ASP A 50 -12.48 11.21 7.16
CA ASP A 50 -12.38 11.37 8.62
C ASP A 50 -10.95 11.11 9.13
N ILE A 51 -10.21 10.20 8.48
CA ILE A 51 -8.80 9.94 8.80
C ILE A 51 -7.95 11.19 8.58
N GLY A 52 -8.18 11.93 7.49
CA GLY A 52 -7.47 13.19 7.24
C GLY A 52 -7.69 14.21 8.36
N ALA A 53 -8.95 14.39 8.76
CA ALA A 53 -9.30 15.30 9.87
C ALA A 53 -8.65 14.86 11.20
N ILE A 54 -8.68 13.56 11.51
CA ILE A 54 -8.04 13.00 12.71
C ILE A 54 -6.52 13.20 12.66
N CYS A 55 -5.87 12.90 11.53
CA CYS A 55 -4.43 13.04 11.36
C CYS A 55 -3.98 14.50 11.52
N LEU A 56 -4.70 15.43 10.92
CA LEU A 56 -4.42 16.87 11.05
C LEU A 56 -4.61 17.32 12.50
N GLY A 57 -5.70 16.91 13.14
CA GLY A 57 -5.99 17.23 14.55
C GLY A 57 -4.90 16.73 15.50
N ILE A 58 -4.47 15.49 15.37
CA ILE A 58 -3.42 14.93 16.25
C ILE A 58 -2.05 15.56 15.97
N ALA A 59 -1.70 15.82 14.69
CA ALA A 59 -0.46 16.50 14.35
C ALA A 59 -0.39 17.90 14.96
N LYS A 60 -1.49 18.65 14.95
CA LYS A 60 -1.60 19.97 15.65
C LYS A 60 -1.46 19.83 17.16
N THR A 61 -2.09 18.83 17.75
CA THR A 61 -2.05 18.59 19.20
C THR A 61 -0.64 18.24 19.68
N LEU A 62 0.07 17.40 18.92
CA LEU A 62 1.45 17.01 19.25
C LEU A 62 2.46 18.12 18.93
N GLY A 63 2.17 18.97 17.96
CA GLY A 63 3.03 20.08 17.57
C GLY A 63 4.40 19.64 17.05
N GLY A 64 5.42 20.40 17.39
CA GLY A 64 6.81 20.18 16.98
C GLY A 64 7.33 21.24 16.01
N ASN A 65 8.62 21.17 15.66
CA ASN A 65 9.21 22.06 14.70
C ASN A 65 8.55 21.88 13.32
N PRO A 66 8.29 22.96 12.56
CA PRO A 66 7.65 22.89 11.24
C PRO A 66 8.62 22.41 10.16
N GLU A 67 9.00 21.14 10.23
CA GLU A 67 10.03 20.50 9.41
C GLU A 67 9.47 19.88 8.12
N SER A 68 8.24 19.35 8.18
CA SER A 68 7.71 18.52 7.09
C SER A 68 6.21 18.75 6.90
N THR A 69 5.78 18.69 5.64
CA THR A 69 4.43 19.00 5.16
C THR A 69 3.47 17.84 5.41
N ILE A 70 2.28 18.17 5.93
CA ILE A 70 1.13 17.26 5.93
C ILE A 70 0.44 17.39 4.57
N ILE A 71 0.45 16.32 3.80
CA ILE A 71 -0.10 16.25 2.44
C ILE A 71 -1.58 16.67 2.43
N GLY A 72 -1.93 17.56 1.51
CA GLY A 72 -3.30 18.07 1.34
C GLY A 72 -3.67 19.25 2.21
N SER A 73 -3.02 19.45 3.37
CA SER A 73 -3.29 20.60 4.24
C SER A 73 -2.32 21.77 4.03
N GLY A 74 -1.08 21.48 3.67
CA GLY A 74 0.01 22.44 3.61
C GLY A 74 0.57 22.86 4.97
N GLU A 75 0.02 22.37 6.06
CA GLU A 75 0.56 22.63 7.38
C GLU A 75 1.82 21.83 7.62
N LYS A 76 2.78 22.40 8.35
CA LYS A 76 4.04 21.74 8.69
C LYS A 76 4.07 21.38 10.17
N THR A 77 4.69 20.24 10.47
CA THR A 77 4.94 19.73 11.82
C THR A 77 6.29 19.01 11.86
N SER A 78 6.63 18.35 12.97
CA SER A 78 7.84 17.51 13.01
C SER A 78 7.79 16.41 11.97
N CYS A 79 8.95 16.00 11.44
CA CYS A 79 9.01 14.97 10.38
C CYS A 79 8.35 13.65 10.80
N VAL A 80 8.42 13.27 12.08
CA VAL A 80 7.78 12.05 12.59
C VAL A 80 6.25 12.16 12.58
N ASN A 81 5.70 13.32 12.97
CA ASN A 81 4.26 13.56 12.97
C ASN A 81 3.71 13.70 11.54
N ALA A 82 4.45 14.35 10.64
CA ALA A 82 4.09 14.43 9.23
C ALA A 82 4.09 13.03 8.58
N ALA A 83 5.11 12.21 8.86
CA ALA A 83 5.16 10.83 8.38
C ALA A 83 3.99 9.99 8.87
N PHE A 84 3.63 10.12 10.16
CA PHE A 84 2.44 9.48 10.73
C PHE A 84 1.18 9.86 9.94
N ALA A 85 0.94 11.15 9.79
CA ALA A 85 -0.26 11.65 9.11
C ALA A 85 -0.31 11.20 7.65
N ASN A 86 0.78 11.39 6.91
CA ASN A 86 0.86 11.09 5.48
C ASN A 86 0.71 9.59 5.19
N ALA A 87 1.39 8.72 5.94
CA ALA A 87 1.27 7.27 5.77
C ALA A 87 -0.13 6.74 6.15
N LYS A 88 -0.74 7.27 7.21
CA LYS A 88 -2.09 6.88 7.61
C LYS A 88 -3.13 7.32 6.58
N MET A 89 -3.02 8.55 6.07
CA MET A 89 -3.89 9.04 4.99
C MET A 89 -3.70 8.24 3.69
N ALA A 90 -2.46 7.87 3.33
CA ALA A 90 -2.20 7.07 2.13
C ALA A 90 -2.93 5.71 2.17
N ASN A 91 -3.03 5.06 3.33
CA ASN A 91 -3.73 3.79 3.48
C ASN A 91 -5.24 3.93 3.78
N ALA A 92 -5.76 5.14 4.01
CA ALA A 92 -7.14 5.35 4.46
C ALA A 92 -8.17 4.73 3.51
N LEU A 93 -8.05 4.98 2.22
CA LEU A 93 -9.00 4.55 1.19
C LEU A 93 -8.79 3.11 0.69
N ASP A 94 -7.81 2.38 1.24
CA ASP A 94 -7.42 1.05 0.75
C ASP A 94 -7.09 1.03 -0.75
N CYS A 95 -6.48 2.14 -1.24
CA CYS A 95 -6.15 2.38 -2.64
C CYS A 95 -4.66 2.61 -2.90
N ASP A 96 -3.82 2.43 -1.88
CA ASP A 96 -2.37 2.37 -1.96
C ASP A 96 -1.90 1.04 -2.57
N ASP A 97 -0.58 0.80 -2.59
CA ASP A 97 -0.04 -0.46 -3.07
C ASP A 97 -0.55 -1.67 -2.28
N VAL A 98 -0.36 -2.83 -2.87
CA VAL A 98 -0.47 -4.08 -2.13
C VAL A 98 0.56 -5.08 -2.64
N PHE A 99 1.24 -5.73 -1.74
CA PHE A 99 2.10 -6.86 -2.06
C PHE A 99 1.27 -8.15 -2.06
N TYR A 100 1.68 -9.16 -2.82
CA TYR A 100 0.87 -10.39 -3.00
C TYR A 100 0.50 -11.13 -1.71
N ASN A 101 1.17 -10.85 -0.60
CA ASN A 101 0.82 -11.38 0.73
C ASN A 101 -0.19 -10.51 1.50
N GLY A 102 -0.79 -9.52 0.84
CA GLY A 102 -1.78 -8.61 1.42
C GLY A 102 -1.20 -7.44 2.22
N ALA A 103 0.12 -7.27 2.20
CA ALA A 103 0.81 -6.19 2.91
C ALA A 103 0.88 -4.90 2.07
N HIS A 104 0.98 -3.75 2.75
CA HIS A 104 1.01 -2.41 2.18
C HIS A 104 2.34 -1.73 2.54
N PHE A 105 3.37 -1.94 1.75
CA PHE A 105 4.72 -1.49 2.09
C PHE A 105 5.01 -0.04 1.71
N ALA A 106 4.32 0.47 0.68
CA ALA A 106 4.59 1.82 0.17
C ALA A 106 4.17 2.89 1.16
N SER A 107 2.96 2.83 1.73
CA SER A 107 2.44 3.87 2.62
C SER A 107 3.38 4.23 3.77
N PRO A 108 3.88 3.30 4.61
CA PRO A 108 4.79 3.66 5.70
C PRO A 108 6.19 4.01 5.21
N THR A 109 6.70 3.32 4.16
CA THR A 109 8.04 3.55 3.64
C THR A 109 8.17 4.90 2.96
N ILE A 110 7.23 5.22 2.05
CA ILE A 110 7.23 6.47 1.30
C ILE A 110 6.83 7.64 2.20
N GLY A 111 5.85 7.45 3.09
CA GLY A 111 5.48 8.47 4.08
C GLY A 111 6.65 8.89 4.96
N ALA A 112 7.45 7.92 5.43
CA ALA A 112 8.66 8.19 6.19
C ALA A 112 9.76 8.85 5.33
N ALA A 113 10.00 8.33 4.12
CA ALA A 113 11.05 8.85 3.22
C ALA A 113 10.78 10.30 2.81
N LEU A 114 9.53 10.63 2.42
CA LEU A 114 9.18 11.99 2.01
C LEU A 114 9.26 12.98 3.18
N ALA A 115 8.72 12.63 4.36
CA ALA A 115 8.73 13.52 5.50
C ALA A 115 10.15 13.77 6.04
N LEU A 116 10.96 12.73 6.20
CA LEU A 116 12.34 12.89 6.65
C LEU A 116 13.20 13.54 5.55
N GLY A 117 12.96 13.20 4.29
CA GLY A 117 13.67 13.78 3.14
C GLY A 117 13.41 15.29 3.02
N GLU A 118 12.18 15.76 3.24
CA GLU A 118 11.84 17.19 3.27
C GLU A 118 12.65 17.93 4.35
N ARG A 119 12.68 17.38 5.58
CA ARG A 119 13.49 17.91 6.68
C ARG A 119 14.97 18.01 6.33
N LEU A 120 15.49 16.97 5.66
CA LEU A 120 16.91 16.88 5.28
C LEU A 120 17.25 17.63 4.01
N LYS A 121 16.25 18.13 3.27
CA LYS A 121 16.40 18.67 1.90
C LYS A 121 17.08 17.65 0.98
N ALA A 122 16.70 16.38 1.10
CA ALA A 122 17.31 15.30 0.36
C ALA A 122 17.04 15.42 -1.15
N SER A 123 17.99 14.93 -1.95
CA SER A 123 17.80 14.86 -3.40
C SER A 123 16.76 13.78 -3.76
N GLY A 124 16.16 13.91 -4.92
CA GLY A 124 15.24 12.88 -5.42
C GLY A 124 15.92 11.53 -5.64
N LYS A 125 17.23 11.51 -5.97
CA LYS A 125 18.02 10.27 -6.02
C LYS A 125 18.11 9.59 -4.66
N ASP A 126 18.34 10.35 -3.58
CA ASP A 126 18.37 9.81 -2.23
C ASP A 126 17.00 9.27 -1.80
N ILE A 127 15.93 9.99 -2.14
CA ILE A 127 14.54 9.55 -1.87
C ILE A 127 14.24 8.23 -2.58
N LEU A 128 14.53 8.14 -3.90
CA LEU A 128 14.26 6.92 -4.67
C LEU A 128 15.07 5.74 -4.15
N THR A 129 16.35 5.96 -3.79
CA THR A 129 17.21 4.92 -3.22
C THR A 129 16.67 4.44 -1.87
N ALA A 130 16.28 5.36 -1.00
CA ALA A 130 15.74 5.04 0.31
C ALA A 130 14.41 4.26 0.22
N ILE A 131 13.51 4.67 -0.68
CA ILE A 131 12.23 3.98 -0.91
C ILE A 131 12.46 2.57 -1.46
N ALA A 132 13.29 2.42 -2.50
CA ALA A 132 13.57 1.13 -3.13
C ALA A 132 14.16 0.14 -2.11
N LEU A 133 15.16 0.56 -1.33
CA LEU A 133 15.78 -0.25 -0.29
C LEU A 133 14.81 -0.58 0.86
N GLY A 134 14.04 0.40 1.32
CA GLY A 134 13.04 0.20 2.37
C GLY A 134 11.96 -0.79 1.95
N TYR A 135 11.43 -0.64 0.75
CA TYR A 135 10.43 -1.55 0.19
C TYR A 135 10.99 -2.98 0.04
N ASP A 136 12.19 -3.12 -0.54
CA ASP A 136 12.83 -4.42 -0.72
C ASP A 136 13.13 -5.11 0.61
N ALA A 137 13.69 -4.40 1.58
CA ALA A 137 14.00 -4.94 2.90
C ALA A 137 12.75 -5.43 3.64
N THR A 138 11.66 -4.63 3.64
CA THR A 138 10.42 -5.03 4.32
C THR A 138 9.75 -6.22 3.62
N ALA A 139 9.78 -6.27 2.29
CA ALA A 139 9.27 -7.40 1.54
C ALA A 139 10.05 -8.68 1.88
N ARG A 140 11.38 -8.62 1.87
CA ARG A 140 12.27 -9.75 2.23
C ARG A 140 11.98 -10.30 3.63
N VAL A 141 11.88 -9.41 4.62
CA VAL A 141 11.55 -9.82 6.00
C VAL A 141 10.16 -10.45 6.07
N GLY A 142 9.18 -9.86 5.40
CA GLY A 142 7.81 -10.37 5.41
C GLY A 142 7.62 -11.72 4.75
N ILE A 143 8.28 -11.97 3.60
CA ILE A 143 8.15 -13.23 2.85
C ILE A 143 9.06 -14.35 3.35
N SER A 144 10.20 -14.02 3.99
CA SER A 144 11.07 -15.00 4.61
C SER A 144 10.49 -15.60 5.89
N ALA A 145 9.53 -14.91 6.50
CA ALA A 145 8.83 -15.35 7.71
C ALA A 145 7.74 -16.37 7.35
N ILE A 146 8.08 -17.67 7.45
CA ILE A 146 7.18 -18.76 7.07
C ILE A 146 6.19 -19.03 8.20
N ARG A 147 4.89 -18.95 7.87
CA ARG A 147 3.77 -19.11 8.79
C ARG A 147 2.92 -20.30 8.41
N SER A 148 2.32 -20.96 9.43
CA SER A 148 1.23 -21.90 9.18
C SER A 148 -0.03 -21.17 8.68
N ARG A 149 -0.95 -21.92 8.07
CA ARG A 149 -2.24 -21.36 7.64
C ARG A 149 -3.11 -20.91 8.83
N GLU A 150 -2.83 -21.40 10.01
CA GLU A 150 -3.56 -21.11 11.26
C GLU A 150 -2.96 -19.91 12.01
N ALA A 151 -1.73 -19.51 11.69
CA ALA A 151 -1.08 -18.42 12.36
C ALA A 151 -1.88 -17.11 12.17
N LEU A 152 -1.95 -16.32 13.24
CA LEU A 152 -2.57 -15.01 13.17
C LEU A 152 -1.69 -14.09 12.30
N PRO A 153 -2.24 -13.47 11.24
CA PRO A 153 -1.48 -12.54 10.45
C PRO A 153 -1.07 -11.35 11.31
N SER A 154 0.22 -11.01 11.28
CA SER A 154 0.75 -9.78 11.83
C SER A 154 1.44 -9.02 10.70
N PHE A 155 1.31 -7.72 10.68
CA PHE A 155 1.97 -6.84 9.72
C PHE A 155 3.03 -5.95 10.37
N SER A 156 3.49 -6.32 11.56
CA SER A 156 4.51 -5.58 12.33
C SER A 156 5.81 -5.34 11.55
N TRP A 157 6.13 -6.18 10.57
CA TRP A 157 7.34 -6.03 9.73
C TRP A 157 7.30 -4.81 8.79
N HIS A 158 6.16 -4.14 8.62
CA HIS A 158 6.09 -2.90 7.84
C HIS A 158 7.00 -1.79 8.38
N ILE A 159 7.35 -1.87 9.67
CA ILE A 159 8.30 -0.95 10.30
C ILE A 159 9.69 -1.02 9.65
N VAL A 160 10.09 -2.17 9.11
CA VAL A 160 11.40 -2.37 8.49
C VAL A 160 11.59 -1.40 7.32
N GLY A 161 10.57 -1.21 6.48
CA GLY A 161 10.63 -0.33 5.33
C GLY A 161 10.89 1.12 5.70
N SER A 162 10.11 1.66 6.64
CA SER A 162 10.27 3.03 7.12
C SER A 162 11.59 3.23 7.88
N ALA A 163 12.03 2.24 8.67
CA ALA A 163 13.29 2.28 9.40
C ALA A 163 14.50 2.29 8.44
N VAL A 164 14.50 1.40 7.44
CA VAL A 164 15.58 1.31 6.44
C VAL A 164 15.63 2.58 5.59
N ALA A 165 14.50 3.06 5.08
CA ALA A 165 14.45 4.28 4.30
C ALA A 165 14.99 5.48 5.11
N SER A 166 14.61 5.58 6.38
CA SER A 166 15.07 6.65 7.27
C SER A 166 16.56 6.54 7.58
N ALA A 167 17.07 5.33 7.85
CA ALA A 167 18.49 5.12 8.10
C ALA A 167 19.35 5.48 6.87
N LYS A 168 18.87 5.13 5.67
CA LYS A 168 19.54 5.46 4.42
C LYS A 168 19.62 6.97 4.21
N LEU A 169 18.52 7.69 4.37
CA LEU A 169 18.46 9.15 4.25
C LEU A 169 19.33 9.88 5.30
N LEU A 170 19.46 9.33 6.48
CA LEU A 170 20.34 9.88 7.53
C LEU A 170 21.83 9.60 7.27
N GLY A 171 22.17 8.86 6.22
CA GLY A 171 23.54 8.48 5.87
C GLY A 171 24.19 7.56 6.91
N LEU A 172 23.41 6.68 7.57
CA LEU A 172 23.96 5.77 8.56
C LEU A 172 24.79 4.68 7.89
N ASP A 173 25.89 4.34 8.53
CA ASP A 173 26.74 3.22 8.13
C ASP A 173 26.09 1.85 8.48
N GLN A 174 26.79 0.76 8.17
CA GLN A 174 26.33 -0.60 8.46
C GLN A 174 25.89 -0.77 9.93
N LEU A 175 26.68 -0.23 10.88
CA LEU A 175 26.38 -0.36 12.30
C LEU A 175 25.15 0.46 12.69
N GLY A 176 25.03 1.67 12.16
CA GLY A 176 23.84 2.52 12.35
C GLY A 176 22.58 1.88 11.80
N ILE A 177 22.65 1.23 10.64
CA ILE A 177 21.52 0.49 10.04
C ILE A 177 21.17 -0.73 10.89
N LEU A 178 22.15 -1.50 11.38
CA LEU A 178 21.91 -2.61 12.30
C LEU A 178 21.20 -2.15 13.58
N ASN A 179 21.67 -1.06 14.18
CA ASN A 179 21.02 -0.49 15.36
C ASN A 179 19.58 -0.04 15.04
N THR A 180 19.37 0.59 13.89
CA THR A 180 18.03 1.02 13.45
C THR A 180 17.07 -0.17 13.30
N LEU A 181 17.51 -1.24 12.63
CA LEU A 181 16.72 -2.47 12.50
C LEU A 181 16.43 -3.10 13.87
N GLY A 182 17.44 -3.19 14.73
CA GLY A 182 17.30 -3.75 16.09
C GLY A 182 16.31 -2.95 16.94
N ILE A 183 16.39 -1.62 16.90
CA ILE A 183 15.48 -0.73 17.64
C ILE A 183 14.06 -0.83 17.05
N GLY A 184 13.94 -0.74 15.73
CA GLY A 184 12.64 -0.76 15.04
C GLY A 184 11.91 -2.07 15.26
N CYS A 185 12.54 -3.20 15.03
CA CYS A 185 11.93 -4.51 15.22
C CYS A 185 11.58 -4.80 16.69
N ALA A 186 12.43 -4.38 17.65
CA ALA A 186 12.16 -4.57 19.07
C ALA A 186 10.94 -3.76 19.56
N ASN A 187 10.65 -2.62 18.92
CA ASN A 187 9.54 -1.74 19.26
C ASN A 187 8.39 -1.82 18.22
N ALA A 188 8.40 -2.83 17.35
CA ALA A 188 7.37 -2.98 16.35
C ALA A 188 5.99 -3.18 16.99
N PRO A 189 4.95 -2.42 16.56
CA PRO A 189 3.62 -2.58 17.09
C PRO A 189 3.08 -3.98 16.81
N ILE A 190 2.43 -4.61 17.79
CA ILE A 190 1.69 -5.85 17.59
C ILE A 190 0.39 -5.52 16.88
N THR A 191 0.15 -6.16 15.74
CA THR A 191 -1.07 -5.95 14.97
C THR A 191 -2.10 -7.04 15.25
N CYS A 192 -3.34 -6.63 15.56
CA CYS A 192 -4.47 -7.52 15.85
C CYS A 192 -5.44 -7.57 14.66
N LEU A 193 -4.96 -7.97 13.49
CA LEU A 193 -5.70 -7.91 12.22
C LEU A 193 -7.14 -8.44 12.31
N ARG A 194 -7.34 -9.65 12.86
CA ARG A 194 -8.67 -10.29 12.96
C ARG A 194 -9.66 -9.55 13.85
N LYS A 195 -9.20 -8.62 14.68
CA LYS A 195 -10.03 -7.80 15.57
C LYS A 195 -10.19 -6.37 15.07
N SER A 196 -9.35 -5.94 14.14
CA SER A 196 -9.30 -4.56 13.68
C SER A 196 -9.94 -4.37 12.30
N TRP A 197 -9.82 -5.36 11.43
CA TRP A 197 -10.27 -5.24 10.04
C TRP A 197 -11.48 -6.16 9.76
N PRO A 198 -12.51 -5.69 9.04
CA PRO A 198 -12.65 -4.36 8.45
C PRO A 198 -13.31 -3.30 9.35
N ASP A 199 -13.60 -3.60 10.59
CA ASP A 199 -14.57 -2.87 11.43
C ASP A 199 -13.99 -1.65 12.15
N THR A 200 -12.68 -1.40 12.06
CA THR A 200 -12.02 -0.30 12.75
C THR A 200 -11.05 0.49 11.89
N MET A 201 -10.83 1.77 12.23
CA MET A 201 -9.89 2.65 11.55
C MET A 201 -8.42 2.25 11.72
N VAL A 202 -8.11 1.31 12.61
CA VAL A 202 -6.77 0.72 12.75
C VAL A 202 -6.42 -0.17 11.56
N LYS A 203 -7.43 -0.79 10.93
CA LYS A 203 -7.27 -1.67 9.76
C LYS A 203 -6.27 -2.83 10.04
N TYR A 204 -5.28 -2.99 9.17
CA TYR A 204 -4.29 -4.08 9.24
C TYR A 204 -3.15 -3.83 10.24
N GLY A 205 -3.15 -2.72 10.91
CA GLY A 205 -2.06 -2.10 11.65
C GLY A 205 -1.90 -0.68 11.14
N ASP A 206 -1.56 0.22 12.03
CA ASP A 206 -1.52 1.64 11.70
C ASP A 206 -0.26 1.98 10.89
N MET A 207 -0.40 2.25 9.60
CA MET A 207 0.71 2.61 8.72
C MET A 207 1.39 3.92 9.16
N GLY A 208 0.62 4.82 9.79
CA GLY A 208 1.18 6.03 10.39
C GLY A 208 2.12 5.70 11.54
N VAL A 209 1.73 4.79 12.44
CA VAL A 209 2.59 4.35 13.56
C VAL A 209 3.85 3.68 13.04
N MET A 210 3.77 2.88 11.96
CA MET A 210 4.93 2.24 11.36
C MET A 210 5.90 3.28 10.77
N ALA A 211 5.39 4.32 10.09
CA ALA A 211 6.21 5.41 9.56
C ALA A 211 6.88 6.22 10.67
N TYR A 212 6.10 6.61 11.69
CA TYR A 212 6.58 7.34 12.87
C TYR A 212 7.72 6.59 13.55
N GLN A 213 7.47 5.33 13.91
CA GLN A 213 8.40 4.50 14.67
C GLN A 213 9.66 4.19 13.86
N GLY A 214 9.55 4.04 12.53
CA GLY A 214 10.71 3.84 11.66
C GLY A 214 11.67 5.03 11.67
N ILE A 215 11.16 6.26 11.53
CA ILE A 215 11.98 7.48 11.63
C ILE A 215 12.60 7.59 13.02
N LEU A 216 11.79 7.40 14.07
CA LEU A 216 12.28 7.48 15.46
C LEU A 216 13.42 6.49 15.71
N SER A 217 13.32 5.27 15.20
CA SER A 217 14.36 4.24 15.34
C SER A 217 15.68 4.66 14.70
N ALA A 218 15.61 5.26 13.50
CA ALA A 218 16.80 5.74 12.80
C ALA A 218 17.43 6.96 13.50
N LEU A 219 16.61 7.89 14.02
CA LEU A 219 17.10 9.03 14.79
C LEU A 219 17.76 8.59 16.11
N LEU A 220 17.19 7.63 16.81
CA LEU A 220 17.78 7.05 18.03
C LEU A 220 19.14 6.41 17.71
N ALA A 221 19.23 5.61 16.64
CA ALA A 221 20.48 5.00 16.21
C ALA A 221 21.54 6.06 15.85
N LYS A 222 21.13 7.15 15.17
CA LYS A 222 22.01 8.29 14.83
C LYS A 222 22.58 8.97 16.09
N MET A 223 21.82 8.98 17.18
CA MET A 223 22.24 9.53 18.48
C MET A 223 23.03 8.54 19.33
N GLY A 224 23.34 7.35 18.82
CA GLY A 224 24.13 6.35 19.51
C GLY A 224 23.34 5.33 20.34
N HIS A 225 21.99 5.34 20.26
CA HIS A 225 21.19 4.28 20.88
C HIS A 225 21.43 2.96 20.17
N THR A 226 21.57 1.88 20.93
CA THR A 226 21.93 0.56 20.38
C THR A 226 20.71 -0.36 20.30
N GLY A 227 20.63 -1.12 19.19
CA GLY A 227 19.67 -2.21 19.00
C GLY A 227 20.37 -3.56 18.90
N SER A 228 19.61 -4.65 18.91
CA SER A 228 20.15 -5.98 18.64
C SER A 228 20.76 -6.04 17.25
N LYS A 229 21.98 -6.57 17.15
CA LYS A 229 22.73 -6.67 15.88
C LYS A 229 22.40 -7.94 15.09
N ASP A 230 21.60 -8.81 15.67
CA ASP A 230 21.17 -10.11 15.15
C ASP A 230 19.63 -10.28 15.21
N ILE A 231 18.91 -9.15 15.13
CA ILE A 231 17.45 -9.11 15.32
C ILE A 231 16.68 -10.03 14.36
N LEU A 232 17.23 -10.32 13.18
CA LEU A 232 16.58 -11.19 12.18
C LEU A 232 16.97 -12.65 12.33
N GLU A 233 17.99 -12.99 13.15
CA GLU A 233 18.57 -14.33 13.24
C GLU A 233 18.10 -15.14 14.45
N GLY A 234 18.32 -16.47 14.34
CA GLY A 234 18.21 -17.42 15.45
C GLY A 234 16.77 -17.72 15.88
N GLU A 235 16.65 -18.48 16.94
CA GLU A 235 15.37 -18.93 17.50
C GLU A 235 14.52 -17.79 18.07
N ASN A 236 15.18 -16.69 18.48
CA ASN A 236 14.53 -15.50 19.02
C ASN A 236 14.57 -14.34 18.01
N GLY A 237 14.74 -14.63 16.72
CA GLY A 237 14.69 -13.63 15.66
C GLY A 237 13.30 -12.99 15.54
N PHE A 238 13.26 -11.80 14.95
CA PHE A 238 12.02 -11.00 14.77
C PHE A 238 10.90 -11.77 14.08
N TRP A 239 11.24 -12.71 13.19
CA TRP A 239 10.27 -13.58 12.51
C TRP A 239 9.34 -14.31 13.50
N ARG A 240 9.85 -14.73 14.67
CA ARG A 240 9.05 -15.41 15.70
C ARG A 240 8.01 -14.48 16.32
N TYR A 241 8.38 -13.23 16.59
CA TYR A 241 7.48 -12.24 17.18
C TYR A 241 6.38 -11.77 16.23
N ILE A 242 6.60 -11.89 14.93
CA ILE A 242 5.56 -11.63 13.92
C ILE A 242 4.73 -12.88 13.57
N GLY A 243 4.81 -13.93 14.37
CA GLY A 243 3.96 -15.12 14.29
C GLY A 243 4.40 -16.16 13.24
N ALA A 244 5.67 -16.16 12.85
CA ALA A 244 6.23 -17.19 11.98
C ALA A 244 6.77 -18.38 12.77
N GLU A 245 6.79 -19.56 12.14
CA GLU A 245 7.35 -20.79 12.70
C GLU A 245 8.85 -20.93 12.43
N LYS A 246 9.30 -20.35 11.31
CA LYS A 246 10.71 -20.33 10.89
C LYS A 246 10.97 -19.17 9.94
N CYS A 247 12.26 -18.84 9.79
CA CYS A 247 12.73 -17.89 8.78
C CYS A 247 13.44 -18.64 7.64
N ASP A 248 13.07 -18.32 6.40
CA ASP A 248 13.83 -18.74 5.22
C ASP A 248 14.91 -17.71 4.90
N TYR A 249 16.09 -17.93 5.41
CA TYR A 249 17.24 -17.03 5.20
C TYR A 249 17.72 -16.98 3.74
N ASN A 250 17.41 -18.01 2.93
CA ASN A 250 17.68 -17.94 1.50
C ASN A 250 16.79 -16.87 0.86
N THR A 251 15.49 -16.89 1.11
CA THR A 251 14.58 -15.85 0.62
C THR A 251 14.96 -14.47 1.14
N LEU A 252 15.39 -14.36 2.39
CA LEU A 252 15.80 -13.09 3.01
C LEU A 252 17.01 -12.47 2.29
N LEU A 253 18.01 -13.28 1.94
CA LEU A 253 19.33 -12.81 1.46
C LEU A 253 19.59 -13.10 -0.03
N ASN A 254 18.73 -13.89 -0.69
CA ASN A 254 18.98 -14.29 -2.07
C ASN A 254 19.01 -13.09 -3.01
N GLU A 255 20.03 -13.08 -3.88
CA GLU A 255 20.15 -12.12 -4.97
C GLU A 255 19.99 -10.65 -4.54
N LEU A 256 20.54 -10.26 -3.37
CA LEU A 256 20.62 -8.85 -2.96
C LEU A 256 21.20 -7.99 -4.09
N GLY A 257 20.53 -6.90 -4.45
CA GLY A 257 20.90 -6.01 -5.55
C GLY A 257 20.59 -6.52 -6.95
N LYS A 258 20.15 -7.78 -7.12
CA LYS A 258 19.73 -8.35 -8.42
C LYS A 258 18.22 -8.53 -8.49
N LYS A 259 17.63 -9.13 -7.46
CA LYS A 259 16.19 -9.27 -7.32
C LYS A 259 15.65 -8.18 -6.40
N TRP A 260 14.71 -7.41 -6.91
CA TRP A 260 14.07 -6.30 -6.20
C TRP A 260 12.58 -6.58 -6.05
N TYR A 261 12.13 -6.77 -4.82
CA TYR A 261 10.74 -7.12 -4.54
C TYR A 261 9.77 -5.95 -4.72
N VAL A 262 10.23 -4.73 -4.85
CA VAL A 262 9.40 -3.60 -5.28
C VAL A 262 8.72 -3.86 -6.63
N MET A 263 9.33 -4.67 -7.49
CA MET A 263 8.77 -5.09 -8.78
C MET A 263 7.53 -5.98 -8.64
N ASP A 264 7.37 -6.70 -7.55
CA ASP A 264 6.21 -7.52 -7.23
C ASP A 264 5.05 -6.74 -6.57
N SER A 265 5.15 -5.41 -6.49
CA SER A 265 4.10 -4.55 -5.96
C SER A 265 2.97 -4.35 -6.95
N SER A 266 1.74 -4.62 -6.53
CA SER A 266 0.53 -4.25 -7.27
C SER A 266 0.08 -2.84 -6.89
N MET A 267 -0.42 -2.07 -7.85
CA MET A 267 -1.04 -0.75 -7.64
C MET A 267 -2.55 -0.87 -7.84
N LYS A 268 -3.31 -0.44 -6.88
CA LYS A 268 -4.78 -0.53 -6.90
C LYS A 268 -5.41 0.59 -7.72
N LEU A 269 -6.38 0.25 -8.57
CA LEU A 269 -7.15 1.23 -9.33
C LEU A 269 -8.43 1.67 -8.61
N TYR A 270 -8.96 0.83 -7.74
CA TYR A 270 -10.20 1.11 -7.00
C TYR A 270 -9.89 1.34 -5.52
N PRO A 271 -10.61 2.25 -4.85
CA PRO A 271 -10.53 2.43 -3.40
C PRO A 271 -11.29 1.28 -2.70
N ALA A 272 -10.73 0.09 -2.81
CA ALA A 272 -11.33 -1.14 -2.32
C ALA A 272 -10.26 -2.19 -1.99
N CYS A 273 -10.63 -3.18 -1.18
CA CYS A 273 -9.77 -4.31 -0.87
C CYS A 273 -9.30 -5.02 -2.16
N ARG A 274 -8.01 -5.39 -2.20
CA ARG A 274 -7.37 -6.03 -3.36
C ARG A 274 -8.15 -7.24 -3.91
N TRP A 275 -8.80 -8.00 -3.05
CA TRP A 275 -9.55 -9.19 -3.46
C TRP A 275 -10.80 -8.88 -4.26
N MET A 276 -11.23 -7.60 -4.27
CA MET A 276 -12.38 -7.13 -5.06
C MET A 276 -11.99 -6.70 -6.47
N HIS A 277 -10.69 -6.45 -6.76
CA HIS A 277 -10.28 -5.78 -7.99
C HIS A 277 -10.57 -6.59 -9.25
N ALA A 278 -10.18 -7.86 -9.32
CA ALA A 278 -10.42 -8.67 -10.51
C ALA A 278 -11.92 -8.78 -10.88
N PRO A 279 -12.86 -9.03 -9.96
CA PRO A 279 -14.29 -8.97 -10.32
C PRO A 279 -14.75 -7.56 -10.74
N LEU A 280 -14.19 -6.48 -10.15
CA LEU A 280 -14.52 -5.11 -10.56
C LEU A 280 -14.02 -4.80 -11.97
N ASP A 281 -12.81 -5.23 -12.33
CA ASP A 281 -12.26 -5.11 -13.68
C ASP A 281 -13.15 -5.81 -14.71
N LEU A 282 -13.48 -7.08 -14.45
CA LEU A 282 -14.35 -7.87 -15.34
C LEU A 282 -15.74 -7.22 -15.52
N PHE A 283 -16.28 -6.67 -14.44
CA PHE A 283 -17.59 -6.01 -14.53
C PHE A 283 -17.51 -4.68 -15.26
N ALA A 284 -16.47 -3.88 -15.02
CA ALA A 284 -16.23 -2.62 -15.73
C ALA A 284 -16.08 -2.85 -17.25
N GLU A 285 -15.34 -3.90 -17.64
CA GLU A 285 -15.21 -4.31 -19.05
C GLU A 285 -16.57 -4.68 -19.65
N VAL A 286 -17.36 -5.52 -18.96
CA VAL A 286 -18.69 -5.93 -19.43
C VAL A 286 -19.61 -4.73 -19.61
N VAL A 287 -19.64 -3.81 -18.65
CA VAL A 287 -20.47 -2.58 -18.73
C VAL A 287 -20.02 -1.72 -19.91
N LYS A 288 -18.72 -1.50 -20.08
CA LYS A 288 -18.15 -0.67 -21.15
C LYS A 288 -18.39 -1.28 -22.53
N ASP A 289 -18.04 -2.55 -22.73
CA ASP A 289 -18.12 -3.23 -24.03
C ASP A 289 -19.56 -3.32 -24.55
N ASN A 290 -20.51 -3.49 -23.64
CA ASN A 290 -21.92 -3.64 -23.98
C ASN A 290 -22.74 -2.37 -23.74
N LYS A 291 -22.12 -1.26 -23.29
CA LYS A 291 -22.76 0.03 -22.98
C LYS A 291 -23.98 -0.12 -22.06
N LEU A 292 -23.86 -0.99 -21.06
CA LEU A 292 -24.95 -1.32 -20.15
C LEU A 292 -25.22 -0.18 -19.18
N LYS A 293 -26.51 0.02 -18.91
CA LYS A 293 -27.02 0.87 -17.83
C LYS A 293 -27.51 0.00 -16.67
N PRO A 294 -27.69 0.53 -15.45
CA PRO A 294 -28.17 -0.23 -14.30
C PRO A 294 -29.51 -0.98 -14.53
N GLU A 295 -30.41 -0.39 -15.32
CA GLU A 295 -31.71 -0.96 -15.68
C GLU A 295 -31.60 -2.17 -16.62
N ASP A 296 -30.56 -2.27 -17.45
CA ASP A 296 -30.35 -3.38 -18.38
C ASP A 296 -29.89 -4.67 -17.66
N ILE A 297 -29.35 -4.52 -16.45
CA ILE A 297 -28.77 -5.60 -15.67
C ILE A 297 -29.82 -6.22 -14.76
N LYS A 298 -30.10 -7.50 -14.93
CA LYS A 298 -31.03 -8.29 -14.10
C LYS A 298 -30.32 -8.96 -12.93
N LYS A 299 -29.15 -9.53 -13.18
CA LYS A 299 -28.40 -10.30 -12.19
C LYS A 299 -26.91 -10.26 -12.49
N VAL A 300 -26.11 -10.20 -11.44
CA VAL A 300 -24.65 -10.36 -11.48
C VAL A 300 -24.26 -11.46 -10.51
N VAL A 301 -23.50 -12.46 -10.97
CA VAL A 301 -22.92 -13.50 -10.11
C VAL A 301 -21.42 -13.35 -10.15
N VAL A 302 -20.84 -13.06 -8.98
CA VAL A 302 -19.39 -12.92 -8.77
C VAL A 302 -18.90 -14.14 -8.04
N ARG A 303 -17.98 -14.90 -8.65
CA ARG A 303 -17.36 -16.06 -8.03
C ARG A 303 -15.90 -15.77 -7.75
N VAL A 304 -15.53 -15.84 -6.47
CA VAL A 304 -14.19 -15.50 -5.95
C VAL A 304 -13.74 -16.55 -4.94
N HIS A 305 -12.52 -16.46 -4.46
CA HIS A 305 -12.03 -17.38 -3.42
C HIS A 305 -12.78 -17.19 -2.09
N ARG A 306 -12.83 -18.25 -1.29
CA ARG A 306 -13.60 -18.33 -0.03
C ARG A 306 -13.43 -17.11 0.87
N ARG A 307 -12.18 -16.65 1.11
CA ARG A 307 -11.95 -15.49 1.98
C ARG A 307 -12.58 -14.21 1.43
N ALA A 308 -12.56 -14.01 0.11
CA ALA A 308 -13.21 -12.85 -0.50
C ALA A 308 -14.74 -12.94 -0.37
N VAL A 309 -15.32 -14.16 -0.38
CA VAL A 309 -16.74 -14.35 -0.06
C VAL A 309 -17.03 -13.97 1.39
N GLU A 310 -16.23 -14.48 2.33
CA GLU A 310 -16.42 -14.27 3.78
C GLU A 310 -16.42 -12.79 4.17
N ILE A 311 -15.56 -11.98 3.56
CA ILE A 311 -15.42 -10.55 3.89
C ILE A 311 -16.16 -9.62 2.92
N GLY A 312 -16.34 -10.06 1.66
CA GLY A 312 -16.86 -9.23 0.58
C GLY A 312 -18.36 -9.33 0.35
N SER A 313 -19.05 -10.25 1.05
CA SER A 313 -20.51 -10.42 0.94
C SER A 313 -21.29 -9.44 1.83
N ILE A 314 -20.83 -8.21 1.94
CA ILE A 314 -21.51 -7.14 2.67
C ILE A 314 -22.48 -6.46 1.72
N TYR A 315 -23.77 -6.67 1.88
CA TYR A 315 -24.79 -6.11 1.00
C TYR A 315 -25.22 -4.69 1.40
N GLU A 316 -25.11 -4.33 2.67
CA GLU A 316 -25.46 -3.00 3.18
C GLU A 316 -24.27 -2.45 3.97
N PRO A 317 -23.29 -1.80 3.33
CA PRO A 317 -22.19 -1.17 4.04
C PRO A 317 -22.72 -0.06 4.94
N LYS A 318 -22.29 -0.07 6.20
CA LYS A 318 -22.76 0.88 7.23
C LYS A 318 -21.90 2.14 7.31
N ASP A 319 -20.69 2.03 6.82
CA ASP A 319 -19.65 3.04 6.87
C ASP A 319 -18.66 2.86 5.71
N TRP A 320 -17.73 3.79 5.61
CA TRP A 320 -16.70 3.77 4.60
C TRP A 320 -15.75 2.56 4.71
N LEU A 321 -15.54 2.00 5.91
CA LEU A 321 -14.69 0.81 6.11
C LEU A 321 -15.32 -0.44 5.50
N THR A 322 -16.61 -0.65 5.78
CA THR A 322 -17.37 -1.77 5.21
C THR A 322 -17.63 -1.60 3.72
N ALA A 323 -17.70 -0.35 3.23
CA ALA A 323 -17.78 -0.06 1.79
C ALA A 323 -16.53 -0.53 1.03
N GLN A 324 -15.33 -0.40 1.60
CA GLN A 324 -14.06 -0.84 0.99
C GLN A 324 -14.02 -2.33 0.65
N VAL A 325 -14.75 -3.14 1.38
CA VAL A 325 -14.72 -4.60 1.25
C VAL A 325 -15.99 -5.19 0.64
N SER A 326 -17.01 -4.37 0.38
CA SER A 326 -18.28 -4.84 -0.20
C SER A 326 -18.19 -5.05 -1.71
N ILE A 327 -18.21 -6.30 -2.18
CA ILE A 327 -18.30 -6.62 -3.60
C ILE A 327 -19.61 -6.09 -4.21
N PRO A 328 -20.81 -6.34 -3.62
CA PRO A 328 -22.06 -5.87 -4.20
C PRO A 328 -22.13 -4.34 -4.34
N TYR A 329 -21.66 -3.63 -3.34
CA TYR A 329 -21.64 -2.16 -3.35
C TYR A 329 -20.70 -1.61 -4.43
N ASN A 330 -19.44 -2.11 -4.50
CA ASN A 330 -18.47 -1.63 -5.47
C ASN A 330 -18.88 -1.98 -6.93
N ILE A 331 -19.53 -3.11 -7.15
CA ILE A 331 -20.15 -3.46 -8.44
C ILE A 331 -21.26 -2.45 -8.79
N ALA A 332 -22.09 -2.06 -7.82
CA ALA A 332 -23.14 -1.07 -8.04
C ALA A 332 -22.55 0.30 -8.45
N LEU A 333 -21.49 0.76 -7.80
CA LEU A 333 -20.83 2.03 -8.17
C LEU A 333 -20.39 2.05 -9.63
N ILE A 334 -19.82 0.94 -10.13
CA ILE A 334 -19.43 0.79 -11.54
C ILE A 334 -20.66 0.80 -12.43
N ALA A 335 -21.75 0.09 -12.07
CA ALA A 335 -22.98 0.08 -12.83
C ALA A 335 -23.59 1.48 -13.01
N PHE A 336 -23.49 2.33 -11.99
CA PHE A 336 -23.95 3.72 -12.02
C PHE A 336 -22.92 4.69 -12.63
N GLY A 337 -21.80 4.20 -13.14
CA GLY A 337 -20.78 5.00 -13.82
C GLY A 337 -20.03 5.96 -12.91
N ILE A 338 -19.95 5.68 -11.61
CA ILE A 338 -19.23 6.51 -10.64
C ILE A 338 -17.72 6.23 -10.76
N PRO A 339 -16.91 7.22 -11.18
CA PRO A 339 -15.46 7.00 -11.34
C PRO A 339 -14.78 6.67 -10.02
N PRO A 340 -13.76 5.77 -10.02
CA PRO A 340 -12.97 5.49 -8.83
C PRO A 340 -12.31 6.74 -8.27
N SER A 341 -12.66 7.11 -7.05
CA SER A 341 -12.13 8.27 -6.31
C SER A 341 -12.47 8.13 -4.82
N SER A 342 -12.08 9.12 -4.01
CA SER A 342 -12.51 9.18 -2.60
C SER A 342 -14.03 9.17 -2.42
N GLU A 343 -14.78 9.57 -3.44
CA GLU A 343 -16.27 9.57 -3.42
C GLU A 343 -16.86 8.16 -3.27
N TRP A 344 -16.15 7.10 -3.69
CA TRP A 344 -16.63 5.72 -3.50
C TRP A 344 -16.91 5.36 -2.04
N GLN A 345 -16.25 6.05 -1.12
CA GLN A 345 -16.39 5.83 0.31
C GLN A 345 -17.09 6.99 1.03
N ALA A 346 -17.65 7.94 0.26
CA ALA A 346 -18.39 9.04 0.84
C ALA A 346 -19.79 8.59 1.32
N PRO A 347 -20.31 9.17 2.43
CA PRO A 347 -21.64 8.86 2.95
C PRO A 347 -22.75 8.94 1.91
N GLU A 348 -22.66 9.91 1.00
CA GLU A 348 -23.63 10.13 -0.07
C GLU A 348 -23.77 8.92 -1.00
N GLN A 349 -22.71 8.09 -1.11
CA GLN A 349 -22.74 6.91 -1.96
C GLN A 349 -23.21 5.68 -1.21
N TYR A 350 -22.63 5.36 -0.04
CA TYR A 350 -23.00 4.13 0.68
C TYR A 350 -24.36 4.22 1.41
N THR A 351 -24.96 5.42 1.47
CA THR A 351 -26.35 5.60 1.92
C THR A 351 -27.35 5.80 0.75
N ASN A 352 -26.87 5.85 -0.49
CA ASN A 352 -27.72 6.06 -1.66
C ASN A 352 -28.62 4.85 -1.92
N ARG A 353 -29.93 5.08 -1.84
CA ARG A 353 -30.94 4.02 -1.96
C ARG A 353 -30.93 3.30 -3.31
N GLU A 354 -30.65 4.00 -4.40
CA GLU A 354 -30.61 3.38 -5.74
C GLU A 354 -29.39 2.47 -5.88
N ILE A 355 -28.22 2.90 -5.39
CA ILE A 355 -27.01 2.09 -5.34
C ILE A 355 -27.24 0.85 -4.47
N LEU A 356 -27.80 1.05 -3.26
CA LEU A 356 -28.10 -0.04 -2.35
C LEU A 356 -29.18 -1.00 -2.90
N LYS A 357 -30.17 -0.50 -3.66
CA LYS A 357 -31.14 -1.36 -4.34
C LYS A 357 -30.52 -2.21 -5.43
N PHE A 358 -29.49 -1.70 -6.12
CA PHE A 358 -28.80 -2.47 -7.15
C PHE A 358 -28.07 -3.68 -6.58
N HIS A 359 -27.58 -3.61 -5.34
CA HIS A 359 -26.84 -4.71 -4.72
C HIS A 359 -27.66 -6.01 -4.61
N THR A 360 -28.99 -5.92 -4.54
CA THR A 360 -29.86 -7.09 -4.53
C THR A 360 -29.79 -7.94 -5.79
N LYS A 361 -29.27 -7.34 -6.90
CA LYS A 361 -29.01 -8.04 -8.15
C LYS A 361 -27.67 -8.81 -8.13
N VAL A 362 -26.80 -8.53 -7.16
CA VAL A 362 -25.44 -9.11 -7.09
C VAL A 362 -25.43 -10.29 -6.14
N LYS A 363 -24.93 -11.43 -6.60
CA LYS A 363 -24.69 -12.63 -5.79
C LYS A 363 -23.19 -12.90 -5.74
N VAL A 364 -22.66 -13.11 -4.54
CA VAL A 364 -21.25 -13.48 -4.33
C VAL A 364 -21.18 -14.95 -3.94
N GLU A 365 -20.36 -15.73 -4.63
CA GLU A 365 -20.22 -17.18 -4.46
C GLU A 365 -18.73 -17.57 -4.44
N GLU A 366 -18.44 -18.75 -3.89
CA GLU A 366 -17.11 -19.34 -3.96
C GLU A 366 -16.84 -19.91 -5.36
N ASP A 367 -15.64 -19.61 -5.93
CA ASP A 367 -15.18 -20.22 -7.17
C ASP A 367 -14.47 -21.53 -6.87
N PRO A 368 -14.99 -22.69 -7.32
CA PRO A 368 -14.34 -23.98 -7.11
C PRO A 368 -12.91 -24.07 -7.67
N ASN A 369 -12.60 -23.31 -8.76
CA ASN A 369 -11.26 -23.28 -9.34
C ASN A 369 -10.27 -22.51 -8.45
N SER A 370 -10.72 -21.49 -7.71
CA SER A 370 -9.90 -20.78 -6.71
C SER A 370 -9.42 -21.70 -5.62
N VAL A 371 -10.23 -22.64 -5.15
CA VAL A 371 -9.85 -23.63 -4.13
C VAL A 371 -8.67 -24.44 -4.65
N LYS A 372 -8.76 -24.93 -5.90
CA LYS A 372 -7.68 -25.72 -6.53
C LYS A 372 -6.39 -24.90 -6.68
N ILE A 373 -6.47 -23.68 -7.19
CA ILE A 373 -5.30 -22.79 -7.39
C ILE A 373 -4.62 -22.49 -6.06
N LEU A 374 -5.40 -22.13 -5.03
CA LEU A 374 -4.87 -21.81 -3.71
C LEU A 374 -4.28 -23.02 -2.98
N SER A 375 -4.79 -24.22 -3.24
CA SER A 375 -4.23 -25.46 -2.70
C SER A 375 -2.93 -25.87 -3.35
N LEU A 376 -2.73 -25.50 -4.63
CA LEU A 376 -1.51 -25.75 -5.42
C LEU A 376 -0.45 -24.67 -5.21
N SER A 377 -0.80 -23.51 -4.63
CA SER A 377 0.19 -22.49 -4.32
C SER A 377 1.08 -22.98 -3.18
N GLU A 378 2.29 -23.38 -3.49
CA GLU A 378 3.32 -23.85 -2.56
C GLU A 378 3.84 -22.71 -1.64
N GLN A 379 3.18 -21.55 -1.65
CA GLN A 379 3.62 -20.41 -0.86
C GLN A 379 3.08 -20.49 0.57
N PRO A 380 3.96 -20.69 1.55
CA PRO A 380 3.58 -20.84 2.95
C PRO A 380 3.12 -19.55 3.63
N SER A 381 3.11 -18.43 2.91
CA SER A 381 2.59 -17.15 3.39
C SER A 381 1.17 -16.91 2.86
N TYR A 382 0.35 -16.19 3.62
CA TYR A 382 -1.07 -15.85 3.36
C TYR A 382 -1.38 -15.19 2.00
N GLY A 383 -0.40 -15.05 1.11
CA GLY A 383 -0.50 -14.37 -0.15
C GLY A 383 -0.61 -15.29 -1.35
N PHE A 384 -1.24 -14.80 -2.37
CA PHE A 384 -1.26 -15.43 -3.69
C PHE A 384 -1.13 -14.37 -4.77
N LYS A 385 -0.28 -14.67 -5.76
CA LYS A 385 -0.16 -13.83 -6.96
C LYS A 385 -1.38 -14.00 -7.86
N LYS A 386 -2.00 -15.18 -7.84
CA LYS A 386 -3.02 -15.65 -8.78
C LYS A 386 -4.24 -16.18 -8.03
N ALA A 387 -5.43 -15.73 -8.42
CA ALA A 387 -6.70 -16.24 -7.91
C ALA A 387 -7.73 -16.31 -9.04
N SER A 388 -8.40 -17.46 -9.21
CA SER A 388 -9.49 -17.55 -10.18
C SER A 388 -10.67 -16.70 -9.76
N VAL A 389 -11.16 -15.91 -10.70
CA VAL A 389 -12.38 -15.11 -10.58
C VAL A 389 -13.25 -15.35 -11.80
N SER A 390 -14.54 -15.57 -11.62
CA SER A 390 -15.50 -15.59 -12.69
C SER A 390 -16.68 -14.68 -12.43
N LEU A 391 -17.17 -14.06 -13.50
CA LEU A 391 -18.28 -13.14 -13.51
C LEU A 391 -19.32 -13.59 -14.53
N GLU A 392 -20.59 -13.60 -14.11
CA GLU A 392 -21.75 -13.83 -14.97
C GLU A 392 -22.69 -12.63 -14.83
N VAL A 393 -22.97 -11.96 -15.94
CA VAL A 393 -23.91 -10.84 -15.99
C VAL A 393 -25.09 -11.23 -16.87
N THR A 394 -26.30 -11.27 -16.29
CA THR A 394 -27.55 -11.50 -17.00
C THR A 394 -28.20 -10.16 -17.31
N THR A 395 -28.39 -9.87 -18.58
CA THR A 395 -29.11 -8.67 -19.06
C THR A 395 -30.53 -9.04 -19.49
N ASN A 396 -31.26 -8.08 -20.09
CA ASN A 396 -32.55 -8.35 -20.68
C ASN A 396 -32.49 -9.36 -21.83
N ASP A 397 -31.37 -9.36 -22.58
CA ASP A 397 -31.25 -10.06 -23.87
C ASP A 397 -30.30 -11.25 -23.86
N LYS A 398 -29.30 -11.25 -22.96
CA LYS A 398 -28.22 -12.25 -22.96
C LYS A 398 -27.58 -12.46 -21.61
N VAL A 399 -26.79 -13.55 -21.53
CA VAL A 399 -25.89 -13.83 -20.41
C VAL A 399 -24.45 -13.65 -20.88
N ILE A 400 -23.68 -12.87 -20.15
CA ILE A 400 -22.27 -12.57 -20.45
C ILE A 400 -21.41 -13.18 -19.38
N ASN A 401 -20.44 -14.00 -19.76
CA ASN A 401 -19.48 -14.64 -18.86
C ASN A 401 -18.07 -14.08 -19.09
N ARG A 402 -17.34 -13.82 -18.02
CA ARG A 402 -15.92 -13.40 -18.03
C ARG A 402 -15.13 -14.14 -16.96
N ARG A 403 -13.83 -14.26 -17.16
CA ARG A 403 -12.90 -14.86 -16.18
C ARG A 403 -11.59 -14.12 -16.16
N ALA A 404 -10.96 -14.07 -14.98
CA ALA A 404 -9.61 -13.55 -14.79
C ALA A 404 -8.90 -14.35 -13.68
N GLU A 405 -7.57 -14.27 -13.68
CA GLU A 405 -6.72 -14.83 -12.62
C GLU A 405 -5.90 -13.73 -11.92
N TYR A 406 -5.81 -12.57 -12.56
CA TYR A 406 -5.14 -11.37 -12.07
C TYR A 406 -6.06 -10.17 -12.20
N ALA A 407 -5.78 -9.12 -11.44
CA ALA A 407 -6.47 -7.86 -11.58
C ALA A 407 -5.59 -6.83 -12.30
N LYS A 408 -6.18 -5.80 -12.85
CA LYS A 408 -5.46 -4.63 -13.33
C LYS A 408 -4.70 -3.96 -12.17
N GLY A 409 -3.45 -3.60 -12.43
CA GLY A 409 -2.49 -3.15 -11.43
C GLY A 409 -1.52 -4.23 -10.94
N ASP A 410 -1.76 -5.51 -11.25
CA ASP A 410 -0.81 -6.59 -10.95
C ASP A 410 0.36 -6.57 -11.94
N PRO A 411 1.61 -6.75 -11.45
CA PRO A 411 2.80 -6.64 -12.29
C PRO A 411 3.19 -7.95 -12.98
N TRP A 412 2.41 -9.02 -12.85
CA TRP A 412 2.84 -10.37 -13.30
C TRP A 412 2.50 -10.70 -14.74
N LEU A 413 1.64 -9.91 -15.38
CA LEU A 413 1.32 -9.98 -16.80
C LEU A 413 1.39 -8.58 -17.43
N PRO A 414 1.91 -8.43 -18.65
CA PRO A 414 1.99 -7.11 -19.30
C PRO A 414 0.63 -6.41 -19.44
N GLU A 415 -0.43 -7.18 -19.71
CA GLU A 415 -1.79 -6.67 -19.87
C GLU A 415 -2.43 -6.20 -18.57
N THR A 416 -1.98 -6.72 -17.42
CA THR A 416 -2.49 -6.30 -16.11
C THR A 416 -1.66 -5.18 -15.49
N GLU A 417 -0.43 -4.98 -15.93
CA GLU A 417 0.42 -3.92 -15.41
C GLU A 417 -0.21 -2.54 -15.67
N ILE A 418 -0.16 -1.65 -14.66
CA ILE A 418 -0.65 -0.29 -14.79
C ILE A 418 0.32 0.55 -15.64
N THR A 419 -0.23 1.28 -16.59
CA THR A 419 0.53 2.23 -17.39
C THR A 419 0.70 3.58 -16.68
N TYR A 420 1.66 4.39 -17.14
CA TYR A 420 1.83 5.75 -16.63
C TYR A 420 0.56 6.61 -16.81
N GLU A 421 -0.14 6.47 -17.93
CA GLU A 421 -1.34 7.26 -18.20
C GLU A 421 -2.51 6.84 -17.27
N GLU A 422 -2.68 5.56 -17.03
CA GLU A 422 -3.67 5.07 -16.07
C GLU A 422 -3.38 5.57 -14.65
N LEU A 423 -2.10 5.58 -14.25
CA LEU A 423 -1.68 6.11 -12.96
C LEU A 423 -1.91 7.62 -12.84
N LYS A 424 -1.63 8.40 -13.89
CA LYS A 424 -1.95 9.84 -13.94
C LYS A 424 -3.46 10.09 -13.81
N ILE A 425 -4.28 9.28 -14.48
CA ILE A 425 -5.74 9.39 -14.38
C ILE A 425 -6.17 9.13 -12.94
N LYS A 426 -5.67 8.06 -12.31
CA LYS A 426 -5.92 7.77 -10.90
C LYS A 426 -5.50 8.94 -10.02
N PHE A 427 -4.25 9.42 -10.15
CA PHE A 427 -3.74 10.54 -9.35
C PHE A 427 -4.64 11.78 -9.46
N ARG A 428 -5.01 12.18 -10.68
CA ARG A 428 -5.90 13.32 -10.91
C ARG A 428 -7.27 13.12 -10.27
N SER A 429 -7.82 11.90 -10.28
CA SER A 429 -9.13 11.61 -9.70
C SER A 429 -9.16 11.83 -8.18
N PHE A 430 -8.08 11.50 -7.50
CA PHE A 430 -7.95 11.71 -6.05
C PHE A 430 -7.57 13.15 -5.71
N ALA A 431 -6.62 13.74 -6.43
CA ALA A 431 -6.09 15.07 -6.14
C ALA A 431 -7.06 16.20 -6.48
N SER A 432 -7.87 16.06 -7.55
CA SER A 432 -8.73 17.16 -8.05
C SER A 432 -9.79 17.65 -7.06
N LYS A 433 -10.13 16.84 -6.05
CA LYS A 433 -11.18 17.16 -5.06
C LYS A 433 -10.68 18.03 -3.90
N ILE A 434 -9.37 18.21 -3.73
CA ILE A 434 -8.76 18.88 -2.57
C ILE A 434 -9.13 20.38 -2.52
N ALA A 435 -9.00 21.09 -3.61
CA ALA A 435 -9.20 22.54 -3.67
C ALA A 435 -10.32 22.96 -4.65
N GLY A 436 -11.24 22.05 -4.94
CA GLY A 436 -12.33 22.33 -5.88
C GLY A 436 -11.83 22.73 -7.27
N PRO A 437 -12.50 23.68 -7.97
CA PRO A 437 -12.17 24.03 -9.34
C PRO A 437 -10.98 25.02 -9.50
N SER A 438 -10.13 25.15 -8.49
CA SER A 438 -8.95 26.04 -8.51
C SER A 438 -8.03 25.75 -9.70
N LEU A 439 -7.79 26.75 -10.56
CA LEU A 439 -6.85 26.64 -11.67
C LEU A 439 -5.42 26.38 -11.17
N ARG A 440 -4.99 27.11 -10.15
CA ARG A 440 -3.68 26.95 -9.51
C ARG A 440 -3.45 25.53 -9.01
N TRP A 441 -4.49 24.91 -8.40
CA TRP A 441 -4.38 23.54 -7.92
C TRP A 441 -4.27 22.52 -9.07
N ARG A 442 -4.99 22.75 -10.18
CA ARG A 442 -4.85 21.91 -11.37
C ARG A 442 -3.43 21.98 -11.96
N GLU A 443 -2.84 23.15 -12.02
CA GLU A 443 -1.44 23.33 -12.45
C GLU A 443 -0.47 22.61 -11.52
N ARG A 444 -0.67 22.69 -10.20
CA ARG A 444 0.13 21.95 -9.23
C ARG A 444 0.04 20.45 -9.38
N ILE A 445 -1.15 19.90 -9.65
CA ILE A 445 -1.36 18.48 -9.93
C ILE A 445 -0.44 18.02 -11.07
N GLU A 446 -0.39 18.77 -12.17
CA GLU A 446 0.48 18.42 -13.30
C GLU A 446 1.97 18.55 -12.95
N GLN A 447 2.36 19.57 -12.19
CA GLN A 447 3.73 19.74 -11.70
C GLN A 447 4.14 18.59 -10.75
N ILE A 448 3.26 18.15 -9.85
CA ILE A 448 3.53 16.99 -8.97
C ILE A 448 3.79 15.74 -9.82
N ILE A 449 2.92 15.49 -10.81
CA ILE A 449 3.07 14.35 -11.73
C ILE A 449 4.43 14.43 -12.44
N GLU A 450 4.75 15.57 -13.03
CA GLU A 450 6.00 15.79 -13.78
C GLU A 450 7.22 15.62 -12.88
N GLN A 451 7.26 16.29 -11.73
CA GLN A 451 8.40 16.21 -10.82
C GLN A 451 8.57 14.80 -10.22
N THR A 452 7.48 14.09 -9.96
CA THR A 452 7.58 12.71 -9.46
C THR A 452 8.14 11.77 -10.53
N PHE A 453 7.77 11.94 -11.80
CA PHE A 453 8.34 11.14 -12.88
C PHE A 453 9.78 11.53 -13.26
N ASN A 454 10.21 12.73 -12.90
CA ASN A 454 11.58 13.23 -13.05
C ASN A 454 12.30 13.36 -11.70
N MET A 455 11.89 12.56 -10.71
CA MET A 455 12.35 12.66 -9.32
C MET A 455 13.88 12.63 -9.21
N GLU A 456 14.57 11.83 -10.03
CA GLU A 456 16.03 11.77 -10.04
C GLU A 456 16.73 13.09 -10.38
N SER A 457 16.01 14.01 -11.00
CA SER A 457 16.51 15.35 -11.33
C SER A 457 16.20 16.41 -10.28
N VAL A 458 15.41 16.05 -9.26
CA VAL A 458 15.04 16.95 -8.17
C VAL A 458 16.21 17.06 -7.19
N GLU A 459 16.73 18.27 -7.00
CA GLU A 459 17.84 18.54 -6.08
C GLU A 459 17.39 18.58 -4.62
N ASN A 460 16.13 18.98 -4.38
CA ASN A 460 15.57 19.15 -3.05
C ASN A 460 14.09 18.72 -3.04
N VAL A 461 13.77 17.61 -2.42
CA VAL A 461 12.40 17.06 -2.36
C VAL A 461 11.40 18.00 -1.65
N ALA A 462 11.88 18.97 -0.85
CA ALA A 462 11.01 19.97 -0.24
C ALA A 462 10.20 20.77 -1.28
N GLU A 463 10.76 20.98 -2.48
CA GLU A 463 10.06 21.64 -3.58
C GLU A 463 8.85 20.83 -4.07
N VAL A 464 8.97 19.49 -4.12
CA VAL A 464 7.85 18.61 -4.44
C VAL A 464 6.80 18.63 -3.33
N MET A 465 7.25 18.61 -2.06
CA MET A 465 6.35 18.61 -0.91
C MET A 465 5.54 19.91 -0.79
N GLU A 466 6.12 21.05 -1.17
CA GLU A 466 5.42 22.34 -1.21
C GLU A 466 4.27 22.40 -2.22
N LEU A 467 4.37 21.64 -3.31
CA LEU A 467 3.28 21.51 -4.28
C LEU A 467 2.05 20.76 -3.72
N LEU A 468 2.24 19.93 -2.68
CA LEU A 468 1.19 19.10 -2.09
C LEU A 468 0.24 19.88 -1.16
N SER A 469 0.33 21.19 -1.19
CA SER A 469 -0.54 22.13 -0.47
C SER A 469 -1.44 22.86 -1.46
N PRO A 470 -2.77 22.89 -1.29
CA PRO A 470 -3.70 23.55 -2.20
C PRO A 470 -3.53 25.06 -2.27
#